data_f22784dcbb0a677604abaeee568ea9f5
#
_entry.id   f22784dcbb0a677604abaeee568ea9f5
#
_cell.length_a   1.000
_cell.length_b   1.000
_cell.length_c   1.000
_cell.angle_alpha   90.00
_cell.angle_beta   90.00
_cell.angle_gamma   90.00
#
_symmetry.space_group_name_H-M   'P 1'
#
loop_
_entity.id
_entity.type
_entity.pdbx_description
1 polymer ?
#
loop_
_entity_poly.entity_id
_entity_poly.type
_entity_poly.pdbx_seq_one_letter_code
_entity_poly.pdbx_strand_id
1 'polypeptide(L)'
;MIAERFDIYEQVAEMHSMLAEYHRKLAREARLDVVHNYHVDLAQRLADEATQIPRRAATLARFHELEKQVTRELGRADLTDPAAPLSR
;
A
#
# COMPACT_ATOMS: atom_id res chain seq x y z
N MET A 1 -9.63 8.75 8.18
CA MET A 1 -9.58 7.69 9.19
C MET A 1 -8.72 6.55 8.69
N ILE A 2 -7.96 5.94 9.60
CA ILE A 2 -7.08 4.84 9.21
C ILE A 2 -7.87 3.67 8.64
N ALA A 3 -8.99 3.33 9.24
CA ALA A 3 -9.82 2.22 8.78
C ALA A 3 -10.29 2.42 7.34
N GLU A 4 -10.65 3.65 6.99
CA GLU A 4 -11.07 3.94 5.63
C GLU A 4 -9.95 3.74 4.62
N ARG A 5 -8.72 4.11 5.02
CA ARG A 5 -7.56 3.90 4.16
C ARG A 5 -7.28 2.42 3.93
N PHE A 6 -7.46 1.60 4.97
CA PHE A 6 -7.29 0.16 4.83
C PHE A 6 -8.29 -0.40 3.83
N ASP A 7 -9.54 0.03 3.91
CA ASP A 7 -10.55 -0.43 2.98
C ASP A 7 -10.21 -0.06 1.54
N ILE A 8 -9.68 1.14 1.34
CA ILE A 8 -9.26 1.58 0.02
C ILE A 8 -8.12 0.69 -0.52
N TYR A 9 -7.14 0.39 0.32
CA TYR A 9 -6.03 -0.47 -0.08
C TYR A 9 -6.50 -1.89 -0.41
N GLU A 10 -7.43 -2.42 0.36
CA GLU A 10 -7.99 -3.73 0.07
C GLU A 10 -8.73 -3.73 -1.26
N GLN A 11 -9.50 -2.69 -1.54
CA GLN A 11 -10.21 -2.56 -2.80
C GLN A 11 -9.24 -2.46 -3.98
N VAL A 12 -8.17 -1.71 -3.83
CA VAL A 12 -7.15 -1.60 -4.87
C VAL A 12 -6.48 -2.94 -5.10
N ALA A 13 -6.18 -3.68 -4.03
CA ALA A 13 -5.59 -5.01 -4.14
C ALA A 13 -6.52 -5.97 -4.89
N GLU A 14 -7.80 -5.92 -4.59
CA GLU A 14 -8.79 -6.72 -5.31
C GLU A 14 -8.83 -6.38 -6.78
N MET A 15 -8.82 -5.10 -7.11
CA MET A 15 -8.81 -4.66 -8.51
C MET A 15 -7.58 -5.18 -9.24
N HIS A 16 -6.42 -5.16 -8.58
CA HIS A 16 -5.21 -5.70 -9.19
C HIS A 16 -5.32 -7.20 -9.41
N SER A 17 -5.91 -7.91 -8.47
CA SER A 17 -6.12 -9.36 -8.62
C SER A 17 -7.06 -9.66 -9.79
N MET A 18 -8.11 -8.89 -9.93
CA MET A 18 -9.07 -9.06 -11.04
C MET A 18 -8.41 -8.77 -12.38
N LEU A 19 -7.58 -7.73 -12.44
CA LEU A 19 -6.84 -7.41 -13.66
C LEU A 19 -5.83 -8.50 -14.00
N ALA A 20 -5.20 -9.08 -12.98
CA ALA A 20 -4.29 -10.20 -13.20
C ALA A 20 -5.02 -11.38 -13.83
N GLU A 21 -6.20 -11.71 -13.34
CA GLU A 21 -6.99 -12.79 -13.92
C GLU A 21 -7.42 -12.48 -15.35
N TYR A 22 -7.81 -11.24 -15.61
CA TYR A 22 -8.17 -10.81 -16.94
C TYR A 22 -7.01 -10.99 -17.92
N HIS A 23 -5.82 -10.58 -17.52
CA HIS A 23 -4.64 -10.73 -18.38
C HIS A 23 -4.21 -12.18 -18.54
N ARG A 24 -4.44 -13.04 -17.54
CA ARG A 24 -4.23 -14.47 -17.71
C ARG A 24 -5.16 -15.04 -18.75
N LYS A 25 -6.40 -14.59 -18.76
CA LYS A 25 -7.36 -15.00 -19.77
C LYS A 25 -6.89 -14.56 -21.16
N LEU A 26 -6.47 -13.30 -21.30
CA LEU A 26 -5.96 -12.80 -22.57
C LEU A 26 -4.73 -13.60 -23.03
N ALA A 27 -3.87 -13.98 -22.08
CA ALA A 27 -2.71 -14.81 -22.41
C ALA A 27 -3.13 -16.16 -22.97
N ARG A 28 -4.13 -16.78 -22.35
CA ARG A 28 -4.62 -18.09 -22.83
C ARG A 28 -5.22 -18.00 -24.23
N GLU A 29 -5.80 -16.87 -24.56
CA GLU A 29 -6.48 -16.67 -25.85
C GLU A 29 -5.52 -16.13 -26.93
N ALA A 30 -4.32 -15.74 -26.54
CA ALA A 30 -3.38 -15.14 -27.47
C ALA A 30 -2.83 -16.19 -28.45
N ARG A 31 -2.77 -15.81 -29.72
CA ARG A 31 -2.27 -16.69 -30.77
C ARG A 31 -0.77 -16.55 -31.00
N LEU A 32 -0.24 -15.36 -30.68
CA LEU A 32 1.17 -15.09 -30.87
C LEU A 32 1.90 -15.20 -29.53
N ASP A 33 3.07 -15.83 -29.57
CA ASP A 33 3.87 -16.03 -28.35
C ASP A 33 4.23 -14.71 -27.69
N VAL A 34 4.56 -13.69 -28.46
CA VAL A 34 4.93 -12.39 -27.90
C VAL A 34 3.77 -11.76 -27.14
N VAL A 35 2.55 -11.92 -27.63
CA VAL A 35 1.36 -11.41 -26.98
C VAL A 35 1.05 -12.22 -25.73
N HIS A 36 1.16 -13.54 -25.84
CA HIS A 36 0.97 -14.43 -24.70
C HIS A 36 1.93 -14.05 -23.56
N ASN A 37 3.21 -13.94 -23.89
CA ASN A 37 4.23 -13.62 -22.89
C ASN A 37 4.02 -12.25 -22.26
N TYR A 38 3.60 -11.27 -23.05
CA TYR A 38 3.28 -9.95 -22.54
C TYR A 38 2.21 -10.01 -21.47
N HIS A 39 1.13 -10.72 -21.72
CA HIS A 39 0.02 -10.82 -20.77
C HIS A 39 0.38 -11.67 -19.57
N VAL A 40 1.18 -12.70 -19.73
CA VAL A 40 1.66 -13.51 -18.61
C VAL A 40 2.49 -12.65 -17.66
N ASP A 41 3.43 -11.88 -18.22
CA ASP A 41 4.29 -11.00 -17.41
C ASP A 41 3.48 -9.93 -16.70
N LEU A 42 2.55 -9.32 -17.40
CA LEU A 42 1.71 -8.28 -16.82
C LEU A 42 0.82 -8.84 -15.72
N ALA A 43 0.24 -10.02 -15.94
CA ALA A 43 -0.58 -10.69 -14.93
C ALA A 43 0.24 -10.98 -13.67
N GLN A 44 1.49 -11.42 -13.84
CA GLN A 44 2.35 -11.71 -12.70
C GLN A 44 2.64 -10.44 -11.90
N ARG A 45 2.95 -9.34 -12.58
CA ARG A 45 3.20 -8.06 -11.91
C ARG A 45 1.98 -7.58 -11.15
N LEU A 46 0.81 -7.70 -11.75
CA LEU A 46 -0.44 -7.29 -11.10
C LEU A 46 -0.73 -8.14 -9.87
N ALA A 47 -0.48 -9.45 -9.97
CA ALA A 47 -0.67 -10.35 -8.84
C ALA A 47 0.31 -10.02 -7.71
N ASP A 48 1.56 -9.71 -8.06
CA ASP A 48 2.57 -9.34 -7.07
C ASP A 48 2.18 -8.03 -6.37
N GLU A 49 1.72 -7.04 -7.12
CA GLU A 49 1.25 -5.78 -6.54
C GLU A 49 0.07 -6.01 -5.62
N ALA A 50 -0.87 -6.86 -6.02
CA ALA A 50 -2.02 -7.17 -5.18
C ALA A 50 -1.59 -7.75 -3.83
N THR A 51 -0.51 -8.53 -3.81
CA THR A 51 0.04 -9.08 -2.58
C THR A 51 0.75 -8.01 -1.74
N GLN A 52 1.45 -7.09 -2.41
CA GLN A 52 2.23 -6.06 -1.74
C GLN A 52 1.37 -4.96 -1.11
N ILE A 53 0.27 -4.61 -1.74
CA ILE A 53 -0.57 -3.49 -1.30
C ILE A 53 -1.02 -3.65 0.15
N PRO A 54 -1.59 -4.78 0.59
CA PRO A 54 -1.98 -4.92 1.98
C PRO A 54 -0.81 -4.84 2.96
N ARG A 55 0.36 -5.35 2.55
CA ARG A 55 1.56 -5.29 3.38
C ARG A 55 2.04 -3.86 3.57
N ARG A 56 2.03 -3.08 2.50
CA ARG A 56 2.39 -1.66 2.55
C ARG A 56 1.41 -0.89 3.43
N ALA A 57 0.13 -1.20 3.33
CA ALA A 57 -0.88 -0.57 4.16
C ALA A 57 -0.65 -0.85 5.64
N ALA A 58 -0.34 -2.09 5.99
CA ALA A 58 -0.05 -2.47 7.37
C ALA A 58 1.18 -1.74 7.89
N THR A 59 2.22 -1.61 7.06
CA THR A 59 3.43 -0.89 7.41
C THR A 59 3.14 0.59 7.65
N LEU A 60 2.37 1.20 6.77
CA LEU A 60 1.98 2.60 6.91
C LEU A 60 1.18 2.84 8.19
N ALA A 61 0.32 1.89 8.55
CA ALA A 61 -0.44 1.98 9.78
C ALA A 61 0.46 1.99 11.00
N ARG A 62 1.49 1.15 11.01
CA ARG A 62 2.46 1.11 12.09
C ARG A 62 3.21 2.43 12.20
N PHE A 63 3.68 2.97 11.10
CA PHE A 63 4.36 4.26 11.10
C PHE A 63 3.44 5.35 11.62
N HIS A 64 2.19 5.32 11.23
CA HIS A 64 1.24 6.31 11.66
C HIS A 64 1.03 6.28 13.18
N GLU A 65 0.93 5.08 13.74
CA GLU A 65 0.81 4.93 15.19
C GLU A 65 2.06 5.42 15.92
N LEU A 66 3.23 5.10 15.38
CA LEU A 66 4.49 5.57 15.94
C LEU A 66 4.58 7.10 15.90
N GLU A 67 4.17 7.70 14.79
CA GLU A 67 4.14 9.15 14.68
C GLU A 67 3.26 9.79 15.74
N LYS A 68 2.09 9.23 15.96
CA LYS A 68 1.18 9.72 16.99
C LYS A 68 1.82 9.63 18.36
N GLN A 69 2.48 8.53 18.64
CA GLN A 69 3.13 8.32 19.93
C GLN A 69 4.25 9.32 20.13
N VAL A 70 5.11 9.48 19.13
CA VAL A 70 6.23 10.42 19.20
C VAL A 70 5.71 11.85 19.38
N THR A 71 4.69 12.22 18.64
CA THR A 71 4.09 13.56 18.74
C THR A 71 3.56 13.82 20.14
N ARG A 72 2.93 12.84 20.76
CA ARG A 72 2.46 12.97 22.14
C ARG A 72 3.62 13.15 23.13
N GLU A 73 4.69 12.38 22.93
CA GLU A 73 5.84 12.48 23.80
C GLU A 73 6.53 13.84 23.67
N LEU A 74 6.67 14.30 22.45
CA LEU A 74 7.26 15.63 22.21
C LEU A 74 6.37 16.74 22.77
N GLY A 75 5.07 16.59 22.61
CA GLY A 75 4.13 17.54 23.16
C GLY A 75 4.23 17.65 24.68
N ARG A 76 4.41 16.53 25.36
CA ARG A 76 4.61 16.53 26.80
C ARG A 76 5.91 17.22 27.19
N ALA A 77 6.98 16.92 26.43
CA ALA A 77 8.27 17.55 26.69
C ALA A 77 8.16 19.06 26.57
N ASP A 78 7.46 19.53 25.57
CA ASP A 78 7.27 20.95 25.34
C ASP A 78 6.48 21.59 26.49
N LEU A 79 5.49 20.88 27.01
CA LEU A 79 4.70 21.38 28.12
C LEU A 79 5.47 21.40 29.42
N THR A 80 6.39 20.48 29.61
CA THR A 80 7.13 20.39 30.85
C THR A 80 8.39 21.24 30.85
N ASP A 81 8.84 21.69 29.70
CA ASP A 81 10.03 22.51 29.58
C ASP A 81 9.71 23.79 28.81
N PRO A 82 9.30 24.83 29.55
CA PRO A 82 8.96 26.09 28.89
C PRO A 82 10.15 26.76 28.23
N ALA A 83 11.33 26.33 28.57
CA ALA A 83 12.54 26.87 27.95
C ALA A 83 12.85 26.18 26.65
N ALA A 84 12.14 25.14 26.32
CA ALA A 84 12.35 24.43 25.05
C ALA A 84 12.25 25.44 23.90
N PRO A 85 13.19 25.38 22.99
CA PRO A 85 13.24 26.37 21.91
C PRO A 85 12.25 26.06 20.82
N LEU A 86 11.03 26.07 21.17
CA LEU A 86 9.96 25.82 20.27
C LEU A 86 9.91 26.75 19.14
N SER A 87 10.26 27.89 19.47
CA SER A 87 10.26 28.93 18.52
C SER A 87 11.29 28.72 17.43
N ARG A 88 12.13 27.81 17.60
CA ARG A 88 13.13 27.55 16.55
C ARG A 88 12.71 26.54 15.54
#